data_f6f7b40fdd9ea20a45eb6b101905f5bb
#
_entry.id   f6f7b40fdd9ea20a45eb6b101905f5bb
#
_cell.length_a   1.000
_cell.length_b   1.000
_cell.length_c   1.000
_cell.angle_alpha   90.00
_cell.angle_beta   90.00
_cell.angle_gamma   90.00
#
_symmetry.space_group_name_H-M   'P 1'
#
loop_
_entity.id
_entity.type
_entity.pdbx_description
1 polymer ?
#
loop_
_entity_poly.entity_id
_entity_poly.type
_entity_poly.pdbx_seq_one_letter_code
_entity_poly.pdbx_strand_id
1 'polypeptide(L)'
;CSPSEEKGKKVLETVRQRLNSHIQEQLYVASLSEDVLRADKMYRYLKVLFLRGASAADQLQIPAVHEIFKLCRSVYNEKHQFIEFLRFSQMEGGFLAGKIQPKNDVLELIAPYFADRLGEENWLICDIGRKKAVIHERGRKWLLAELSSDEMERLQREGTEENWVKLWKTFFTAIAIEERKNPNCQRNHLPLRFRDLMTEFQ
;
A
#
# COMPACT_ATOMS: atom_id res chain seq x y z
N CYS A 1 -2.94 -25.93 4.62
CA CYS A 1 -2.53 -25.57 3.24
C CYS A 1 -1.42 -24.56 3.31
N SER A 2 -0.29 -24.82 2.64
CA SER A 2 0.77 -23.83 2.50
C SER A 2 0.29 -22.66 1.64
N PRO A 3 0.62 -21.40 2.01
CA PRO A 3 0.31 -20.26 1.18
C PRO A 3 1.02 -20.40 -0.17
N SER A 4 0.29 -20.13 -1.25
CA SER A 4 0.81 -20.21 -2.61
C SER A 4 0.43 -18.92 -3.34
N GLU A 5 1.43 -18.15 -3.72
CA GLU A 5 1.27 -16.91 -4.48
C GLU A 5 0.56 -17.13 -5.81
N GLU A 6 0.90 -18.23 -6.50
CA GLU A 6 0.27 -18.60 -7.77
C GLU A 6 -1.24 -18.86 -7.64
N LYS A 7 -1.65 -19.56 -6.56
CA LYS A 7 -3.08 -19.79 -6.29
C LYS A 7 -3.79 -18.48 -5.94
N GLY A 8 -3.14 -17.60 -5.19
CA GLY A 8 -3.66 -16.27 -4.89
C GLY A 8 -3.90 -15.44 -6.15
N LYS A 9 -2.94 -15.41 -7.06
CA LYS A 9 -3.07 -14.71 -8.36
C LYS A 9 -4.22 -15.27 -9.20
N LYS A 10 -4.37 -16.59 -9.26
CA LYS A 10 -5.50 -17.23 -9.98
C LYS A 10 -6.85 -16.86 -9.37
N VAL A 11 -6.96 -16.80 -8.05
CA VAL A 11 -8.20 -16.38 -7.39
C VAL A 11 -8.53 -14.93 -7.75
N LEU A 12 -7.58 -14.01 -7.62
CA LEU A 12 -7.79 -12.59 -7.95
C LEU A 12 -8.19 -12.40 -9.42
N GLU A 13 -7.55 -13.11 -10.34
CA GLU A 13 -7.92 -13.07 -11.76
C GLU A 13 -9.33 -13.61 -12.00
N THR A 14 -9.70 -14.70 -11.34
CA THR A 14 -11.06 -15.24 -11.41
C THR A 14 -12.11 -14.26 -10.86
N VAL A 15 -11.81 -13.58 -9.76
CA VAL A 15 -12.67 -12.54 -9.19
C VAL A 15 -12.86 -11.41 -10.19
N ARG A 16 -11.77 -10.94 -10.80
CA ARG A 16 -11.80 -9.85 -11.79
C ARG A 16 -12.67 -10.21 -13.00
N GLN A 17 -12.52 -11.43 -13.51
CA GLN A 17 -13.23 -11.88 -14.73
C GLN A 17 -14.70 -12.20 -14.49
N ARG A 18 -15.04 -12.82 -13.36
CA ARG A 18 -16.38 -13.32 -13.08
C ARG A 18 -17.26 -12.39 -12.25
N LEU A 19 -16.65 -11.52 -11.48
CA LEU A 19 -17.39 -10.58 -10.63
C LEU A 19 -17.22 -9.14 -11.16
N ASN A 20 -16.30 -8.36 -10.62
CA ASN A 20 -15.91 -7.05 -11.17
C ASN A 20 -14.67 -6.49 -10.45
N SER A 21 -14.14 -5.36 -10.95
CA SER A 21 -12.99 -4.67 -10.38
C SER A 21 -13.27 -4.06 -9.00
N HIS A 22 -14.50 -3.64 -8.73
CA HIS A 22 -14.89 -3.08 -7.43
C HIS A 22 -14.78 -4.14 -6.31
N ILE A 23 -15.23 -5.35 -6.57
CA ILE A 23 -15.10 -6.47 -5.62
C ILE A 23 -13.63 -6.82 -5.39
N GLN A 24 -12.82 -6.77 -6.44
CA GLN A 24 -11.37 -6.98 -6.31
C GLN A 24 -10.73 -5.91 -5.42
N GLU A 25 -11.11 -4.65 -5.57
CA GLU A 25 -10.66 -3.54 -4.72
C GLU A 25 -11.11 -3.73 -3.26
N GLN A 26 -12.37 -4.09 -3.03
CA GLN A 26 -12.87 -4.39 -1.68
C GLN A 26 -12.06 -5.49 -1.00
N LEU A 27 -11.73 -6.57 -1.72
CA LEU A 27 -10.92 -7.66 -1.20
C LEU A 27 -9.49 -7.20 -0.88
N TYR A 28 -8.89 -6.40 -1.77
CA TYR A 28 -7.58 -5.81 -1.52
C TYR A 28 -7.60 -4.97 -0.24
N VAL A 29 -8.52 -4.02 -0.13
CA VAL A 29 -8.64 -3.17 1.07
C VAL A 29 -8.93 -3.99 2.32
N ALA A 30 -9.83 -4.97 2.27
CA ALA A 30 -10.11 -5.85 3.40
C ALA A 30 -8.88 -6.67 3.84
N SER A 31 -7.99 -7.03 2.90
CA SER A 31 -6.74 -7.77 3.20
C SER A 31 -5.75 -6.94 4.02
N LEU A 32 -5.84 -5.63 3.95
CA LEU A 32 -4.98 -4.69 4.70
C LEU A 32 -5.42 -4.49 6.16
N SER A 33 -6.60 -5.02 6.53
CA SER A 33 -7.14 -4.92 7.88
C SER A 33 -6.26 -5.65 8.92
N GLU A 34 -6.17 -5.11 10.13
CA GLU A 34 -5.54 -5.77 11.29
C GLU A 34 -6.31 -7.02 11.77
N ASP A 35 -7.56 -7.17 11.39
CA ASP A 35 -8.43 -8.25 11.85
C ASP A 35 -7.84 -9.63 11.53
N VAL A 36 -7.61 -10.42 12.58
CA VAL A 36 -7.00 -11.76 12.45
C VAL A 36 -7.88 -12.74 11.67
N LEU A 37 -9.21 -12.49 11.62
CA LEU A 37 -10.20 -13.29 10.89
C LEU A 37 -10.47 -12.77 9.48
N ARG A 38 -9.73 -11.75 9.01
CA ARG A 38 -9.97 -11.14 7.68
C ARG A 38 -10.01 -12.16 6.55
N ALA A 39 -9.12 -13.15 6.58
CA ALA A 39 -9.07 -14.19 5.54
C ALA A 39 -10.33 -15.06 5.50
N ASP A 40 -10.86 -15.46 6.67
CA ASP A 40 -12.11 -16.23 6.77
C ASP A 40 -13.32 -15.40 6.33
N LYS A 41 -13.36 -14.11 6.72
CA LYS A 41 -14.41 -13.17 6.28
C LYS A 41 -14.39 -12.98 4.77
N MET A 42 -13.21 -12.79 4.17
CA MET A 42 -13.03 -12.68 2.71
C MET A 42 -13.48 -13.97 2.00
N TYR A 43 -13.14 -15.14 2.53
CA TYR A 43 -13.58 -16.41 1.97
C TYR A 43 -15.10 -16.57 1.99
N ARG A 44 -15.76 -16.25 3.12
CA ARG A 44 -17.23 -16.28 3.22
C ARG A 44 -17.90 -15.31 2.27
N TYR A 45 -17.35 -14.13 2.11
CA TYR A 45 -17.80 -13.12 1.15
C TYR A 45 -17.74 -13.65 -0.28
N LEU A 46 -16.58 -14.17 -0.70
CA LEU A 46 -16.43 -14.77 -2.02
C LEU A 46 -17.42 -15.91 -2.29
N LYS A 47 -17.66 -16.79 -1.29
CA LYS A 47 -18.67 -17.85 -1.42
C LYS A 47 -20.05 -17.26 -1.72
N VAL A 48 -20.46 -16.20 -1.03
CA VAL A 48 -21.75 -15.54 -1.27
C VAL A 48 -21.80 -14.98 -2.69
N LEU A 49 -20.75 -14.29 -3.14
CA LEU A 49 -20.74 -13.66 -4.45
C LEU A 49 -20.73 -14.67 -5.61
N PHE A 50 -20.01 -15.79 -5.46
CA PHE A 50 -20.01 -16.84 -6.48
C PHE A 50 -21.36 -17.58 -6.55
N LEU A 51 -22.14 -17.61 -5.47
CA LEU A 51 -23.48 -18.22 -5.42
C LEU A 51 -24.59 -17.29 -5.90
N ARG A 52 -24.51 -15.98 -5.56
CA ARG A 52 -25.58 -15.01 -5.78
C ARG A 52 -25.29 -13.98 -6.85
N GLY A 53 -24.08 -13.98 -7.39
CA GLY A 53 -23.62 -12.97 -8.36
C GLY A 53 -23.04 -11.71 -7.72
N ALA A 54 -22.41 -10.88 -8.55
CA ALA A 54 -21.73 -9.66 -8.13
C ALA A 54 -22.65 -8.63 -7.45
N SER A 55 -23.94 -8.57 -7.84
CA SER A 55 -24.93 -7.65 -7.23
C SER A 55 -25.17 -7.89 -5.74
N ALA A 56 -24.82 -9.06 -5.22
CA ALA A 56 -24.89 -9.32 -3.78
C ALA A 56 -23.88 -8.50 -2.96
N ALA A 57 -22.84 -7.92 -3.58
CA ALA A 57 -21.85 -7.09 -2.91
C ALA A 57 -22.42 -5.83 -2.26
N ASP A 58 -23.56 -5.34 -2.75
CA ASP A 58 -24.23 -4.14 -2.23
C ASP A 58 -25.27 -4.45 -1.16
N GLN A 59 -25.52 -5.73 -0.88
CA GLN A 59 -26.56 -6.19 0.04
C GLN A 59 -26.01 -6.31 1.47
N LEU A 60 -25.93 -5.18 2.19
CA LEU A 60 -25.39 -5.12 3.56
C LEU A 60 -26.18 -5.94 4.59
N GLN A 61 -27.40 -6.36 4.30
CA GLN A 61 -28.18 -7.29 5.12
C GLN A 61 -27.58 -8.71 5.13
N ILE A 62 -26.71 -9.05 4.19
CA ILE A 62 -25.98 -10.32 4.17
C ILE A 62 -24.80 -10.23 5.14
N PRO A 63 -24.73 -11.06 6.20
CA PRO A 63 -23.66 -10.93 7.22
C PRO A 63 -22.25 -10.94 6.64
N ALA A 64 -21.96 -11.79 5.66
CA ALA A 64 -20.65 -11.87 5.04
C ALA A 64 -20.27 -10.58 4.27
N VAL A 65 -21.23 -9.93 3.62
CA VAL A 65 -21.04 -8.64 2.94
C VAL A 65 -20.79 -7.53 3.97
N HIS A 66 -21.60 -7.52 5.04
CA HIS A 66 -21.46 -6.54 6.12
C HIS A 66 -20.11 -6.62 6.83
N GLU A 67 -19.57 -7.82 7.04
CA GLU A 67 -18.24 -7.98 7.63
C GLU A 67 -17.13 -7.40 6.73
N ILE A 68 -17.18 -7.61 5.43
CA ILE A 68 -16.22 -6.98 4.50
C ILE A 68 -16.38 -5.47 4.48
N PHE A 69 -17.61 -4.96 4.47
CA PHE A 69 -17.86 -3.52 4.57
C PHE A 69 -17.21 -2.91 5.83
N LYS A 70 -17.31 -3.57 6.99
CA LYS A 70 -16.66 -3.12 8.23
C LYS A 70 -15.15 -3.10 8.12
N LEU A 71 -14.54 -4.15 7.54
CA LEU A 71 -13.09 -4.19 7.33
C LEU A 71 -12.62 -3.04 6.45
N CYS A 72 -13.24 -2.86 5.29
CA CYS A 72 -12.91 -1.77 4.37
C CYS A 72 -13.09 -0.39 5.03
N ARG A 73 -14.19 -0.19 5.76
CA ARG A 73 -14.46 1.05 6.48
C ARG A 73 -13.38 1.35 7.53
N SER A 74 -12.94 0.34 8.29
CA SER A 74 -11.87 0.50 9.27
C SER A 74 -10.58 0.96 8.61
N VAL A 75 -10.17 0.32 7.51
CA VAL A 75 -8.97 0.66 6.75
C VAL A 75 -9.06 2.08 6.17
N TYR A 76 -10.18 2.43 5.53
CA TYR A 76 -10.36 3.76 4.94
C TYR A 76 -10.43 4.88 5.98
N ASN A 77 -11.06 4.64 7.13
CA ASN A 77 -11.08 5.62 8.21
C ASN A 77 -9.67 5.89 8.73
N GLU A 78 -8.86 4.85 8.94
CA GLU A 78 -7.49 5.01 9.40
C GLU A 78 -6.60 5.67 8.33
N LYS A 79 -6.73 5.28 7.05
CA LYS A 79 -6.11 5.99 5.93
C LYS A 79 -6.40 7.49 6.00
N HIS A 80 -7.67 7.86 6.20
CA HIS A 80 -8.10 9.26 6.23
C HIS A 80 -7.46 10.01 7.39
N GLN A 81 -7.41 9.40 8.58
CA GLN A 81 -6.74 9.98 9.74
C GLN A 81 -5.25 10.25 9.47
N PHE A 82 -4.52 9.33 8.84
CA PHE A 82 -3.11 9.58 8.50
C PHE A 82 -2.95 10.67 7.44
N ILE A 83 -3.84 10.78 6.48
CA ILE A 83 -3.84 11.89 5.51
C ILE A 83 -4.03 13.24 6.23
N GLU A 84 -4.87 13.31 7.24
CA GLU A 84 -5.17 14.55 7.97
C GLU A 84 -4.09 14.91 9.01
N PHE A 85 -3.57 13.90 9.72
CA PHE A 85 -2.77 14.12 10.93
C PHE A 85 -1.29 13.80 10.79
N LEU A 86 -0.84 13.16 9.71
CA LEU A 86 0.59 12.91 9.51
C LEU A 86 1.36 14.23 9.45
N ARG A 87 2.41 14.31 10.24
CA ARG A 87 3.35 15.44 10.24
C ARG A 87 4.69 15.00 9.70
N PHE A 88 5.26 15.86 8.88
CA PHE A 88 6.61 15.69 8.35
C PHE A 88 7.56 16.61 9.09
N SER A 89 8.76 16.12 9.36
CA SER A 89 9.90 16.91 9.82
C SER A 89 10.86 17.09 8.67
N GLN A 90 11.38 18.29 8.51
CA GLN A 90 12.43 18.56 7.54
C GLN A 90 13.77 18.04 8.08
N MET A 91 14.52 17.35 7.24
CA MET A 91 15.81 16.75 7.59
C MET A 91 16.95 17.48 6.88
N GLU A 92 18.15 17.49 7.49
CA GLU A 92 19.34 18.13 6.92
C GLU A 92 19.70 17.62 5.52
N GLY A 93 19.31 16.40 5.19
CA GLY A 93 19.48 15.82 3.84
C GLY A 93 18.61 16.41 2.74
N GLY A 94 17.80 17.45 3.02
CA GLY A 94 16.92 18.09 2.04
C GLY A 94 15.69 17.24 1.67
N PHE A 95 15.14 16.48 2.61
CA PHE A 95 13.93 15.69 2.46
C PHE A 95 13.01 15.80 3.67
N LEU A 96 11.75 15.42 3.51
CA LEU A 96 10.75 15.38 4.55
C LEU A 96 10.61 13.94 5.10
N ALA A 97 10.61 13.76 6.41
CA ALA A 97 10.44 12.46 7.04
C ALA A 97 9.15 12.42 7.87
N GLY A 98 8.34 11.39 7.65
CA GLY A 98 7.14 11.08 8.41
C GLY A 98 7.20 9.70 9.04
N LYS A 99 6.61 9.56 10.25
CA LYS A 99 6.55 8.30 10.99
C LYS A 99 5.11 7.95 11.28
N ILE A 100 4.72 6.71 11.00
CA ILE A 100 3.40 6.19 11.31
C ILE A 100 3.48 4.85 12.04
N GLN A 101 2.43 4.53 12.78
CA GLN A 101 2.24 3.23 13.41
C GLN A 101 0.75 2.85 13.34
N PRO A 102 0.26 2.54 12.14
CA PRO A 102 -1.15 2.24 11.94
C PRO A 102 -1.48 0.82 12.43
N LYS A 103 -2.75 0.60 12.76
CA LYS A 103 -3.31 -0.73 13.02
C LYS A 103 -3.43 -1.52 11.72
N ASN A 104 -4.08 -0.93 10.71
CA ASN A 104 -4.22 -1.51 9.38
C ASN A 104 -3.00 -1.18 8.50
N ASP A 105 -2.73 -1.95 7.45
CA ASP A 105 -1.63 -1.70 6.51
C ASP A 105 -2.01 -0.60 5.51
N VAL A 106 -1.98 0.66 5.93
CA VAL A 106 -2.45 1.81 5.13
C VAL A 106 -1.35 2.55 4.38
N LEU A 107 -0.09 2.15 4.53
CA LEU A 107 1.06 2.89 3.99
C LEU A 107 0.95 3.11 2.46
N GLU A 108 0.66 2.05 1.70
CA GLU A 108 0.46 2.13 0.25
C GLU A 108 -0.81 2.90 -0.15
N LEU A 109 -1.81 2.97 0.74
CA LEU A 109 -3.03 3.70 0.46
C LEU A 109 -2.89 5.22 0.67
N ILE A 110 -1.98 5.67 1.54
CA ILE A 110 -1.71 7.09 1.78
C ILE A 110 -0.66 7.65 0.82
N ALA A 111 0.24 6.82 0.30
CA ALA A 111 1.35 7.24 -0.55
C ALA A 111 0.91 8.04 -1.79
N PRO A 112 -0.12 7.65 -2.56
CA PRO A 112 -0.58 8.43 -3.71
C PRO A 112 -1.02 9.85 -3.36
N TYR A 113 -1.67 10.04 -2.21
CA TYR A 113 -2.09 11.35 -1.76
C TYR A 113 -0.91 12.28 -1.49
N PHE A 114 0.13 11.77 -0.79
CA PHE A 114 1.32 12.57 -0.51
C PHE A 114 2.18 12.78 -1.75
N ALA A 115 2.22 11.83 -2.68
CA ALA A 115 2.91 11.99 -3.96
C ALA A 115 2.27 13.10 -4.82
N ASP A 116 0.96 13.24 -4.79
CA ASP A 116 0.25 14.33 -5.46
C ASP A 116 0.48 15.67 -4.74
N ARG A 117 0.33 15.69 -3.42
CA ARG A 117 0.42 16.92 -2.61
C ARG A 117 1.84 17.47 -2.48
N LEU A 118 2.84 16.60 -2.38
CA LEU A 118 4.25 16.90 -2.14
C LEU A 118 5.12 16.42 -3.32
N GLY A 119 4.61 16.52 -4.55
CA GLY A 119 5.29 16.03 -5.77
C GLY A 119 6.62 16.72 -6.06
N GLU A 120 6.77 17.97 -5.61
CA GLU A 120 8.01 18.75 -5.77
C GLU A 120 9.01 18.55 -4.63
N GLU A 121 8.69 17.67 -3.66
CA GLU A 121 9.53 17.43 -2.49
C GLU A 121 10.05 15.99 -2.48
N ASN A 122 11.24 15.81 -1.91
CA ASN A 122 11.73 14.51 -1.50
C ASN A 122 11.11 14.14 -0.16
N TRP A 123 10.51 12.96 -0.04
CA TRP A 123 9.94 12.55 1.24
C TRP A 123 9.97 11.04 1.48
N LEU A 124 9.90 10.70 2.75
CA LEU A 124 9.92 9.34 3.26
C LEU A 124 8.84 9.19 4.34
N ILE A 125 8.01 8.14 4.25
CA ILE A 125 7.05 7.76 5.30
C ILE A 125 7.39 6.36 5.78
N CYS A 126 7.70 6.20 7.06
CA CYS A 126 8.00 4.90 7.67
C CYS A 126 6.83 4.36 8.49
N ASP A 127 6.37 3.14 8.20
CA ASP A 127 5.55 2.32 9.09
C ASP A 127 6.46 1.52 10.01
N ILE A 128 6.59 2.01 11.25
CA ILE A 128 7.49 1.39 12.24
C ILE A 128 6.97 0.05 12.77
N GLY A 129 5.66 -0.22 12.64
CA GLY A 129 5.06 -1.48 13.06
C GLY A 129 5.33 -2.61 12.08
N ARG A 130 5.37 -2.32 10.78
CA ARG A 130 5.51 -3.31 9.70
C ARG A 130 6.87 -3.33 9.04
N LYS A 131 7.80 -2.47 9.48
CA LYS A 131 9.15 -2.34 8.89
C LYS A 131 9.10 -2.07 7.38
N LYS A 132 8.21 -1.18 6.98
CA LYS A 132 8.05 -0.73 5.60
C LYS A 132 8.24 0.77 5.51
N ALA A 133 8.71 1.24 4.37
CA ALA A 133 8.74 2.67 4.06
C ALA A 133 8.24 2.93 2.65
N VAL A 134 7.61 4.09 2.46
CA VAL A 134 7.38 4.65 1.14
C VAL A 134 8.31 5.83 0.96
N ILE A 135 8.95 5.90 -0.20
CA ILE A 135 9.94 6.88 -0.57
C ILE A 135 9.49 7.57 -1.84
N HIS A 136 9.59 8.87 -1.87
CA HIS A 136 9.31 9.68 -3.04
C HIS A 136 10.47 10.62 -3.32
N GLU A 137 11.00 10.54 -4.52
CA GLU A 137 11.95 11.50 -5.06
C GLU A 137 11.19 12.52 -5.91
N ARG A 138 11.58 13.78 -5.79
CA ARG A 138 11.00 14.90 -6.54
C ARG A 138 10.84 14.55 -8.03
N GLY A 139 9.63 14.73 -8.55
CA GLY A 139 9.32 14.47 -9.95
C GLY A 139 9.28 13.00 -10.37
N ARG A 140 9.42 12.06 -9.41
CA ARG A 140 9.38 10.61 -9.68
C ARG A 140 8.19 9.94 -9.00
N LYS A 141 7.93 8.68 -9.34
CA LYS A 141 6.93 7.87 -8.66
C LYS A 141 7.47 7.41 -7.29
N TRP A 142 6.57 7.32 -6.32
CA TRP A 142 6.91 6.75 -5.03
C TRP A 142 7.19 5.24 -5.14
N LEU A 143 8.02 4.73 -4.26
CA LEU A 143 8.42 3.32 -4.17
C LEU A 143 8.19 2.81 -2.76
N LEU A 144 7.80 1.53 -2.66
CA LEU A 144 7.71 0.82 -1.39
C LEU A 144 9.03 0.09 -1.13
N ALA A 145 9.57 0.22 0.08
CA ALA A 145 10.77 -0.47 0.53
C ALA A 145 10.52 -1.21 1.84
N GLU A 146 11.20 -2.33 2.04
CA GLU A 146 11.25 -3.02 3.32
C GLU A 146 12.45 -2.52 4.12
N LEU A 147 12.26 -2.32 5.42
CA LEU A 147 13.29 -1.89 6.35
C LEU A 147 13.92 -3.10 7.02
N SER A 148 15.25 -3.13 7.09
CA SER A 148 15.95 -4.11 7.91
C SER A 148 15.64 -3.90 9.40
N SER A 149 15.83 -4.97 10.20
CA SER A 149 15.63 -4.87 11.64
C SER A 149 16.54 -3.84 12.30
N ASP A 150 17.78 -3.73 11.82
CA ASP A 150 18.78 -2.78 12.34
C ASP A 150 18.41 -1.32 12.03
N GLU A 151 17.88 -1.03 10.83
CA GLU A 151 17.40 0.29 10.44
C GLU A 151 16.20 0.69 11.31
N MET A 152 15.28 -0.25 11.54
CA MET A 152 14.12 -0.03 12.39
C MET A 152 14.49 0.24 13.84
N GLU A 153 15.41 -0.53 14.42
CA GLU A 153 15.86 -0.31 15.79
C GLU A 153 16.50 1.07 15.97
N ARG A 154 17.32 1.51 15.02
CA ARG A 154 17.92 2.84 15.02
C ARG A 154 16.86 3.95 14.99
N LEU A 155 15.84 3.80 14.13
CA LEU A 155 14.73 4.77 14.07
C LEU A 155 13.87 4.80 15.32
N GLN A 156 13.71 3.66 16.01
CA GLN A 156 12.93 3.57 17.24
C GLN A 156 13.67 4.08 18.46
N ARG A 157 14.95 3.70 18.63
CA ARG A 157 15.73 4.03 19.83
C ARG A 157 16.21 5.47 19.86
N GLU A 158 16.62 5.98 18.74
CA GLU A 158 17.33 7.24 18.68
C GLU A 158 16.73 8.19 17.65
N GLY A 159 15.64 8.06 17.09
CA GLY A 159 14.95 8.94 16.11
C GLY A 159 15.70 10.23 15.67
N THR A 160 17.04 10.16 15.72
CA THR A 160 17.93 11.28 15.43
C THR A 160 17.89 11.58 13.94
N GLU A 161 18.09 12.83 13.61
CA GLU A 161 18.15 13.31 12.24
C GLU A 161 19.17 12.53 11.40
N GLU A 162 20.31 12.18 12.01
CA GLU A 162 21.38 11.41 11.37
C GLU A 162 20.89 10.01 10.90
N ASN A 163 20.03 9.33 11.68
CA ASN A 163 19.48 8.02 11.31
C ASN A 163 18.50 8.13 10.14
N TRP A 164 17.71 9.20 10.06
CA TRP A 164 16.85 9.48 8.93
C TRP A 164 17.64 9.77 7.66
N VAL A 165 18.71 10.58 7.77
CA VAL A 165 19.59 10.89 6.64
C VAL A 165 20.32 9.63 6.13
N LYS A 166 20.79 8.75 7.03
CA LYS A 166 21.39 7.46 6.64
C LYS A 166 20.39 6.57 5.90
N LEU A 167 19.19 6.45 6.44
CA LEU A 167 18.11 5.67 5.81
C LEU A 167 17.77 6.20 4.42
N TRP A 168 17.59 7.50 4.29
CA TRP A 168 17.34 8.16 3.01
C TRP A 168 18.46 7.86 1.99
N LYS A 169 19.72 8.02 2.36
CA LYS A 169 20.87 7.74 1.48
C LYS A 169 20.93 6.29 1.04
N THR A 170 20.63 5.34 1.94
CA THR A 170 20.59 3.91 1.63
C THR A 170 19.54 3.63 0.56
N PHE A 171 18.35 4.13 0.72
CA PHE A 171 17.27 3.94 -0.24
C PHE A 171 17.50 4.66 -1.55
N PHE A 172 17.99 5.90 -1.50
CA PHE A 172 18.29 6.66 -2.70
C PHE A 172 19.31 5.95 -3.59
N THR A 173 20.34 5.36 -2.97
CA THR A 173 21.35 4.56 -3.67
C THR A 173 20.76 3.26 -4.23
N ALA A 174 19.90 2.58 -3.46
CA ALA A 174 19.24 1.34 -3.87
C ALA A 174 18.25 1.58 -5.02
N ILE A 175 17.45 2.65 -4.97
CA ILE A 175 16.49 3.04 -6.00
C ILE A 175 17.20 3.29 -7.34
N ALA A 176 18.32 3.99 -7.34
CA ALA A 176 19.11 4.24 -8.54
C ALA A 176 19.60 2.94 -9.23
N ILE A 177 19.72 1.85 -8.47
CA ILE A 177 20.11 0.52 -8.96
C ILE A 177 18.89 -0.29 -9.42
N GLU A 178 17.75 -0.21 -8.71
CA GLU A 178 16.53 -0.99 -8.98
C GLU A 178 15.72 -0.49 -10.16
N GLU A 179 15.72 0.81 -10.47
CA GLU A 179 15.08 1.34 -11.68
C GLU A 179 15.61 0.66 -12.96
N ARG A 180 16.84 0.11 -12.90
CA ARG A 180 17.39 -0.72 -13.98
C ARG A 180 16.92 -2.17 -13.97
N LYS A 181 16.31 -2.69 -12.89
CA LYS A 181 16.12 -4.14 -12.68
C LYS A 181 14.68 -4.62 -12.45
N ASN A 182 13.68 -3.78 -12.22
CA ASN A 182 12.35 -4.27 -11.83
C ASN A 182 11.18 -3.85 -12.76
N PRO A 183 10.98 -4.58 -13.90
CA PRO A 183 9.83 -4.35 -14.78
C PRO A 183 8.47 -4.68 -14.14
N ASN A 184 8.45 -5.47 -13.06
CA ASN A 184 7.21 -5.90 -12.42
C ASN A 184 6.59 -4.82 -11.51
N CYS A 185 7.42 -4.04 -10.82
CA CYS A 185 6.95 -2.90 -10.03
C CYS A 185 6.33 -1.81 -10.92
N GLN A 186 6.94 -1.55 -12.08
CA GLN A 186 6.39 -0.62 -13.07
C GLN A 186 5.06 -1.08 -13.67
N ARG A 187 4.82 -2.39 -13.82
CA ARG A 187 3.56 -2.94 -14.37
C ARG A 187 2.38 -2.84 -13.42
N ASN A 188 2.61 -2.92 -12.11
CA ASN A 188 1.53 -2.93 -11.11
C ASN A 188 0.97 -1.52 -10.85
N HIS A 189 1.76 -0.47 -11.06
CA HIS A 189 1.38 0.91 -10.77
C HIS A 189 1.02 1.74 -12.01
N LEU A 190 1.37 1.26 -13.22
CA LEU A 190 0.99 1.90 -14.47
C LEU A 190 0.40 0.87 -15.43
N PRO A 191 -0.94 0.80 -15.59
CA PRO A 191 -1.57 -0.05 -16.59
C PRO A 191 -1.00 0.24 -17.99
N LEU A 192 -0.64 -0.80 -18.73
CA LEU A 192 0.00 -0.72 -20.06
C LEU A 192 -0.72 0.23 -21.03
N ARG A 193 -2.06 0.34 -20.92
CA ARG A 193 -2.90 1.23 -21.73
C ARG A 193 -2.60 2.73 -21.62
N PHE A 194 -1.86 3.16 -20.59
CA PHE A 194 -1.50 4.57 -20.40
C PHE A 194 -0.09 4.89 -20.91
N ARG A 195 0.74 3.87 -21.22
CA ARG A 195 2.13 4.06 -21.68
C ARG A 195 2.21 4.75 -23.05
N ASP A 196 1.26 4.44 -23.94
CA ASP A 196 1.20 5.02 -25.29
C ASP A 196 0.85 6.51 -25.29
N LEU A 197 0.37 7.03 -24.15
CA LEU A 197 0.01 8.43 -23.95
C LEU A 197 1.09 9.24 -23.20
N MET A 198 2.19 8.60 -22.83
CA MET A 198 3.26 9.21 -22.02
C MET A 198 4.52 9.37 -22.87
N THR A 199 5.01 10.61 -22.95
CA THR A 199 6.20 10.97 -23.74
C THR A 199 7.49 10.29 -23.28
N GLU A 200 7.54 9.80 -22.02
CA GLU A 200 8.70 9.12 -21.46
C GLU A 200 8.89 7.67 -21.97
N PHE A 201 7.93 7.13 -22.72
CA PHE A 201 7.95 5.77 -23.29
C PHE A 201 7.86 5.73 -24.82
N GLN A 202 7.97 6.89 -25.50
CA GLN A 202 8.04 7.02 -26.96
C GLN A 202 9.47 7.01 -27.46
#